data_cd859983a36df959196a3ac902ff9bf2
#
_entry.id   cd859983a36df959196a3ac902ff9bf2
#
_cell.length_a   1.000
_cell.length_b   1.000
_cell.length_c   1.000
_cell.angle_alpha   90.00
_cell.angle_beta   90.00
_cell.angle_gamma   90.00
#
_symmetry.space_group_name_H-M   'P 1'
#
loop_
_entity.id
_entity.type
_entity.pdbx_description
1 polymer ?
#
loop_
_entity_poly.entity_id
_entity_poly.type
_entity_poly.pdbx_seq_one_letter_code
_entity_poly.pdbx_strand_id
1 'polypeptide(L)'
;MKQSSDHKWHIRFLELTTVIAGWSKDPSRGVGSVIVSPDRQIIATGFNGLPRGVEDLPERLERPTKYDLIVHAEMNAIIQCARNGVSPIGCAIYSSFFPCVNCAIAIVQAGITSVISLRPEIGDEHWMKSIEKSRAVFEEANVDFIEIEHSTAG
;
A
#
# COMPACT_ATOMS: atom_id res chain seq x y z
N MET A 1 -15.63 -22.78 -3.04
CA MET A 1 -16.25 -21.77 -3.91
C MET A 1 -15.97 -20.33 -3.48
N LYS A 2 -16.13 -19.96 -2.21
CA LYS A 2 -15.78 -18.60 -1.75
C LYS A 2 -14.30 -18.23 -1.98
N GLN A 3 -13.35 -19.10 -1.67
CA GLN A 3 -11.91 -18.84 -1.84
C GLN A 3 -11.50 -18.51 -3.27
N SER A 4 -12.07 -19.14 -4.26
CA SER A 4 -11.77 -18.88 -5.68
C SER A 4 -12.28 -17.51 -6.14
N SER A 5 -13.44 -17.08 -5.62
CA SER A 5 -14.01 -15.78 -5.92
C SER A 5 -13.19 -14.64 -5.28
N ASP A 6 -12.77 -14.80 -4.03
CA ASP A 6 -11.98 -13.78 -3.32
C ASP A 6 -10.61 -13.62 -3.95
N HIS A 7 -9.96 -14.73 -4.33
CA HIS A 7 -8.65 -14.68 -5.01
C HIS A 7 -8.73 -13.90 -6.33
N LYS A 8 -9.77 -14.10 -7.13
CA LYS A 8 -9.97 -13.35 -8.38
C LYS A 8 -10.06 -11.84 -8.15
N TRP A 9 -10.77 -11.43 -7.08
CA TRP A 9 -10.86 -10.01 -6.73
C TRP A 9 -9.55 -9.46 -6.17
N HIS A 10 -8.80 -10.25 -5.42
CA HIS A 10 -7.47 -9.86 -4.99
C HIS A 10 -6.55 -9.55 -6.17
N ILE A 11 -6.54 -10.41 -7.19
CA ILE A 11 -5.75 -10.18 -8.41
C ILE A 11 -6.18 -8.88 -9.10
N ARG A 12 -7.47 -8.66 -9.28
CA ARG A 12 -7.98 -7.45 -9.94
C ARG A 12 -7.57 -6.17 -9.23
N PHE A 13 -7.69 -6.13 -7.91
CA PHE A 13 -7.30 -4.94 -7.15
C PHE A 13 -5.79 -4.76 -7.12
N LEU A 14 -5.01 -5.83 -7.09
CA LEU A 14 -3.54 -5.75 -7.20
C LEU A 14 -3.10 -5.27 -8.59
N GLU A 15 -3.74 -5.71 -9.66
CA GLU A 15 -3.50 -5.18 -11.01
C GLU A 15 -3.73 -3.67 -11.04
N LEU A 16 -4.81 -3.20 -10.41
CA LEU A 16 -5.08 -1.77 -10.31
C LEU A 16 -4.00 -1.02 -9.52
N THR A 17 -3.49 -1.59 -8.43
CA THR A 17 -2.38 -0.97 -7.69
C THR A 17 -1.13 -0.81 -8.54
N THR A 18 -0.88 -1.74 -9.45
CA THR A 18 0.25 -1.68 -10.39
C THR A 18 0.08 -0.53 -11.39
N VAL A 19 -1.13 -0.32 -11.90
CA VAL A 19 -1.43 0.83 -12.77
C VAL A 19 -1.19 2.14 -12.02
N ILE A 20 -1.70 2.25 -10.79
CA ILE A 20 -1.55 3.46 -9.96
C ILE A 20 -0.08 3.69 -9.59
N ALA A 21 0.69 2.63 -9.33
CA ALA A 21 2.13 2.72 -9.09
C ALA A 21 2.88 3.42 -10.23
N GLY A 22 2.43 3.23 -11.46
CA GLY A 22 3.00 3.89 -12.64
C GLY A 22 2.81 5.41 -12.66
N TRP A 23 1.95 5.97 -11.81
CA TRP A 23 1.75 7.42 -11.69
C TRP A 23 2.77 8.08 -10.77
N SER A 24 3.51 7.30 -9.98
CA SER A 24 4.56 7.82 -9.11
C SER A 24 5.72 8.38 -9.93
N LYS A 25 6.26 9.50 -9.48
CA LYS A 25 7.46 10.14 -10.01
C LYS A 25 8.75 9.68 -9.32
N ASP A 26 8.65 8.81 -8.32
CA ASP A 26 9.82 8.29 -7.60
C ASP A 26 10.69 7.46 -8.57
N PRO A 27 11.95 7.87 -8.80
CA PRO A 27 12.82 7.17 -9.75
C PRO A 27 13.28 5.79 -9.28
N SER A 28 13.19 5.52 -7.98
CA SER A 28 13.61 4.23 -7.41
C SER A 28 12.51 3.18 -7.49
N ARG A 29 11.30 3.51 -7.06
CA ARG A 29 10.16 2.59 -7.07
C ARG A 29 8.85 3.34 -6.96
N GLY A 30 7.95 3.12 -7.91
CA GLY A 30 6.55 3.49 -7.79
C GLY A 30 5.79 2.42 -6.99
N VAL A 31 4.95 2.86 -6.07
CA VAL A 31 4.03 2.02 -5.31
C VAL A 31 2.62 2.58 -5.47
N GLY A 32 1.66 1.69 -5.66
CA GLY A 32 0.24 2.04 -5.71
C GLY A 32 -0.54 1.33 -4.62
N SER A 33 -1.55 1.98 -4.10
CA SER A 33 -2.43 1.43 -3.06
C SER A 33 -3.89 1.77 -3.32
N VAL A 34 -4.77 0.85 -2.93
CA VAL A 34 -6.22 0.98 -3.10
C VAL A 34 -6.90 0.50 -1.82
N ILE A 35 -7.81 1.30 -1.27
CA ILE A 35 -8.65 0.89 -0.15
C ILE A 35 -10.03 0.50 -0.67
N VAL A 36 -10.49 -0.67 -0.28
CA VAL A 36 -11.72 -1.31 -0.79
C VAL A 36 -12.63 -1.64 0.38
N SER A 37 -13.89 -1.24 0.27
CA SER A 37 -14.92 -1.56 1.26
C SER A 37 -15.30 -3.05 1.27
N PRO A 38 -15.99 -3.55 2.32
CA PRO A 38 -16.43 -4.95 2.38
C PRO A 38 -17.30 -5.39 1.19
N ASP A 39 -18.02 -4.47 0.57
CA ASP A 39 -18.82 -4.73 -0.62
C ASP A 39 -18.07 -4.47 -1.93
N ARG A 40 -16.74 -4.42 -1.88
CA ARG A 40 -15.83 -4.32 -3.03
C ARG A 40 -15.90 -3.00 -3.79
N GLN A 41 -16.25 -1.92 -3.11
CA GLN A 41 -16.16 -0.59 -3.68
C GLN A 41 -14.80 0.04 -3.37
N ILE A 42 -14.18 0.66 -4.35
CA ILE A 42 -12.94 1.40 -4.17
C ILE A 42 -13.31 2.75 -3.54
N ILE A 43 -12.78 2.99 -2.33
CA ILE A 43 -13.07 4.23 -1.59
C ILE A 43 -11.91 5.22 -1.59
N ALA A 44 -10.70 4.76 -1.84
CA ALA A 44 -9.52 5.61 -1.93
C ALA A 44 -8.42 4.94 -2.73
N THR A 45 -7.56 5.75 -3.31
CA THR A 45 -6.33 5.33 -3.98
C THR A 45 -5.16 6.17 -3.47
N GLY A 46 -3.96 5.66 -3.64
CA GLY A 46 -2.74 6.42 -3.34
C GLY A 46 -1.55 5.89 -4.11
N PHE A 47 -0.63 6.77 -4.44
CA PHE A 47 0.70 6.43 -4.93
C PHE A 47 1.73 7.25 -4.18
N ASN A 48 2.96 6.78 -4.12
CA ASN A 48 4.01 7.49 -3.39
C ASN A 48 4.47 8.74 -4.15
N GLY A 49 4.63 9.82 -3.42
CA GLY A 49 5.03 11.10 -3.99
C GLY A 49 5.19 12.18 -2.93
N LEU A 50 5.63 13.35 -3.39
CA LEU A 50 5.73 14.54 -2.56
C LEU A 50 4.32 15.03 -2.17
N PRO A 51 4.17 15.71 -1.03
CA PRO A 51 2.89 16.28 -0.64
C PRO A 51 2.35 17.26 -1.68
N ARG A 52 1.03 17.38 -1.74
CA ARG A 52 0.38 18.35 -2.63
C ARG A 52 0.86 19.76 -2.35
N GLY A 53 1.17 20.52 -3.39
CA GLY A 53 1.69 21.89 -3.30
C GLY A 53 3.19 21.97 -3.04
N VAL A 54 3.85 20.85 -2.81
CA VAL A 54 5.31 20.78 -2.74
C VAL A 54 5.84 20.51 -4.14
N GLU A 55 6.76 21.36 -4.61
CA GLU A 55 7.29 21.26 -5.96
C GLU A 55 8.14 20.00 -6.16
N ASP A 56 7.94 19.32 -7.29
CA ASP A 56 8.65 18.07 -7.66
C ASP A 56 10.08 18.37 -8.16
N LEU A 57 10.92 18.92 -7.28
CA LEU A 57 12.31 19.13 -7.61
C LEU A 57 13.09 17.81 -7.57
N PRO A 58 13.98 17.54 -8.54
CA PRO A 58 14.73 16.28 -8.61
C PRO A 58 15.47 15.93 -7.31
N GLU A 59 16.09 16.91 -6.65
CA GLU A 59 16.81 16.72 -5.39
C GLU A 59 15.93 16.29 -4.22
N ARG A 60 14.61 16.53 -4.29
CA ARG A 60 13.63 16.07 -3.29
C ARG A 60 13.23 14.62 -3.48
N LEU A 61 13.45 14.07 -4.67
CA LEU A 61 13.16 12.69 -5.03
C LEU A 61 14.39 11.79 -4.91
N GLU A 62 15.53 12.35 -4.50
CA GLU A 62 16.78 11.63 -4.30
C GLU A 62 17.00 11.29 -2.82
N ARG A 63 17.74 10.22 -2.59
CA ARG A 63 18.16 9.83 -1.23
C ARG A 63 19.26 10.78 -0.74
N PRO A 64 19.30 11.15 0.55
CA PRO A 64 18.38 10.76 1.63
C PRO A 64 17.15 11.66 1.75
N THR A 65 17.09 12.79 1.06
CA THR A 65 16.06 13.83 1.21
C THR A 65 14.63 13.27 1.00
N LYS A 66 14.45 12.38 0.03
CA LYS A 66 13.14 11.79 -0.23
C LYS A 66 12.55 11.05 0.95
N TYR A 67 13.36 10.46 1.83
CA TYR A 67 12.86 9.74 2.99
C TYR A 67 12.11 10.64 3.98
N ASP A 68 12.43 11.92 4.01
CA ASP A 68 11.76 12.89 4.87
C ASP A 68 10.51 13.48 4.23
N LEU A 69 10.44 13.52 2.92
CA LEU A 69 9.44 14.28 2.18
C LEU A 69 8.39 13.43 1.46
N ILE A 70 8.72 12.19 1.07
CA ILE A 70 7.78 11.34 0.33
C ILE A 70 6.71 10.77 1.25
N VAL A 71 5.46 10.94 0.84
CA VAL A 71 4.32 10.24 1.42
C VAL A 71 4.16 8.91 0.72
N HIS A 72 4.13 7.82 1.46
CA HIS A 72 3.95 6.47 0.91
C HIS A 72 2.55 6.27 0.34
N ALA A 73 2.41 5.34 -0.57
CA ALA A 73 1.14 5.05 -1.26
C ALA A 73 0.01 4.71 -0.28
N GLU A 74 0.29 3.87 0.70
CA GLU A 74 -0.69 3.44 1.71
C GLU A 74 -1.15 4.62 2.56
N MET A 75 -0.20 5.45 2.98
CA MET A 75 -0.50 6.66 3.75
C MET A 75 -1.34 7.65 2.92
N ASN A 76 -1.02 7.82 1.64
CA ASN A 76 -1.81 8.66 0.75
C ASN A 76 -3.25 8.16 0.60
N ALA A 77 -3.46 6.85 0.50
CA ALA A 77 -4.80 6.27 0.43
C ALA A 77 -5.60 6.53 1.73
N ILE A 78 -4.97 6.37 2.89
CA ILE A 78 -5.60 6.67 4.19
C ILE A 78 -5.93 8.15 4.32
N ILE A 79 -5.02 9.03 3.94
CA ILE A 79 -5.25 10.49 3.95
C ILE A 79 -6.36 10.87 2.98
N GLN A 80 -6.46 10.20 1.83
CA GLN A 80 -7.55 10.42 0.88
C GLN A 80 -8.91 10.11 1.52
N CYS A 81 -9.01 9.06 2.31
CA CYS A 81 -10.21 8.78 3.11
C CYS A 81 -10.54 9.93 4.05
N ALA A 82 -9.53 10.45 4.76
CA ALA A 82 -9.72 11.59 5.68
C ALA A 82 -10.19 12.85 4.93
N ARG A 83 -9.61 13.14 3.77
CA ARG A 83 -10.00 14.30 2.95
C ARG A 83 -11.43 14.21 2.43
N ASN A 84 -11.89 13.03 2.09
CA ASN A 84 -13.23 12.80 1.52
C ASN A 84 -14.29 12.53 2.60
N GLY A 85 -13.91 12.43 3.87
CA GLY A 85 -14.83 12.10 4.95
C GLY A 85 -15.37 10.68 4.87
N VAL A 86 -14.59 9.75 4.32
CA VAL A 86 -14.97 8.33 4.21
C VAL A 86 -14.14 7.52 5.21
N SER A 87 -14.81 6.70 6.02
CA SER A 87 -14.13 5.87 7.00
C SER A 87 -13.49 4.63 6.36
N PRO A 88 -12.21 4.34 6.61
CA PRO A 88 -11.58 3.10 6.19
C PRO A 88 -11.82 1.92 7.13
N ILE A 89 -12.57 2.11 8.21
CA ILE A 89 -12.83 1.05 9.20
C ILE A 89 -13.48 -0.17 8.52
N GLY A 90 -12.93 -1.34 8.79
CA GLY A 90 -13.43 -2.59 8.23
C GLY A 90 -13.09 -2.85 6.77
N CYS A 91 -12.36 -1.95 6.14
CA CYS A 91 -11.95 -2.08 4.74
C CYS A 91 -10.70 -2.96 4.58
N ALA A 92 -10.42 -3.32 3.34
CA ALA A 92 -9.17 -3.94 2.91
C ALA A 92 -8.28 -2.89 2.22
N ILE A 93 -6.98 -2.98 2.41
CA ILE A 93 -6.00 -2.20 1.65
C ILE A 93 -5.17 -3.13 0.77
N TYR A 94 -5.07 -2.77 -0.49
CA TYR A 94 -4.24 -3.44 -1.49
C TYR A 94 -3.03 -2.58 -1.78
N SER A 95 -1.86 -3.18 -1.88
CA SER A 95 -0.63 -2.45 -2.20
C SER A 95 0.25 -3.26 -3.15
N SER A 96 0.87 -2.59 -4.11
CA SER A 96 1.79 -3.21 -5.06
C SER A 96 3.12 -3.63 -4.41
N PHE A 97 3.39 -3.16 -3.20
CA PHE A 97 4.53 -3.55 -2.38
C PHE A 97 4.08 -3.73 -0.92
N PHE A 98 4.69 -4.66 -0.19
CA PHE A 98 4.31 -4.91 1.20
C PHE A 98 4.54 -3.66 2.06
N PRO A 99 3.57 -3.24 2.89
CA PRO A 99 3.70 -2.02 3.69
C PRO A 99 4.90 -2.03 4.63
N CYS A 100 5.65 -0.93 4.65
CA CYS A 100 6.67 -0.71 5.66
C CYS A 100 6.03 -0.57 7.05
N VAL A 101 6.85 -0.63 8.11
CA VAL A 101 6.32 -0.60 9.48
C VAL A 101 5.55 0.69 9.80
N ASN A 102 5.96 1.83 9.27
CA ASN A 102 5.24 3.09 9.48
C ASN A 102 3.85 3.08 8.83
N CYS A 103 3.74 2.51 7.63
CA CYS A 103 2.44 2.32 6.98
C CYS A 103 1.61 1.25 7.68
N ALA A 104 2.21 0.18 8.17
CA ALA A 104 1.50 -0.86 8.92
C ALA A 104 0.84 -0.30 10.18
N ILE A 105 1.56 0.53 10.93
CA ILE A 105 1.01 1.21 12.11
C ILE A 105 -0.19 2.08 11.75
N ALA A 106 -0.08 2.85 10.68
CA ALA A 106 -1.17 3.70 10.20
C ALA A 106 -2.39 2.89 9.73
N ILE A 107 -2.16 1.77 9.03
CA ILE A 107 -3.22 0.86 8.57
C ILE A 107 -4.01 0.31 9.75
N VAL A 108 -3.32 -0.19 10.77
CA VAL A 108 -3.95 -0.70 12.00
C VAL A 108 -4.75 0.41 12.69
N GLN A 109 -4.14 1.56 12.87
CA GLN A 109 -4.76 2.68 13.59
C GLN A 109 -5.97 3.26 12.85
N ALA A 110 -5.99 3.15 11.52
CA ALA A 110 -7.12 3.56 10.69
C ALA A 110 -8.31 2.59 10.75
N GLY A 111 -8.17 1.42 11.36
CA GLY A 111 -9.21 0.42 11.47
C GLY A 111 -9.37 -0.49 10.26
N ILE A 112 -8.40 -0.51 9.36
CA ILE A 112 -8.35 -1.45 8.23
C ILE A 112 -8.12 -2.85 8.76
N THR A 113 -8.86 -3.84 8.24
CA THR A 113 -8.88 -5.19 8.79
C THR A 113 -8.15 -6.22 7.93
N SER A 114 -7.83 -5.89 6.70
CA SER A 114 -7.13 -6.79 5.78
C SER A 114 -6.11 -6.05 4.92
N VAL A 115 -4.96 -6.65 4.74
CA VAL A 115 -3.89 -6.16 3.86
C VAL A 115 -3.60 -7.21 2.80
N ILE A 116 -3.66 -6.84 1.55
CA ILE A 116 -3.31 -7.71 0.43
C ILE A 116 -2.21 -7.02 -0.38
N SER A 117 -1.09 -7.68 -0.55
CA SER A 117 0.03 -7.13 -1.30
C SER A 117 0.66 -8.16 -2.23
N LEU A 118 1.41 -7.66 -3.19
CA LEU A 118 2.34 -8.52 -3.91
C LEU A 118 3.46 -8.93 -2.95
N ARG A 119 3.92 -10.18 -3.09
CA ARG A 119 5.05 -10.68 -2.30
C ARG A 119 6.29 -9.84 -2.63
N PRO A 120 6.99 -9.31 -1.61
CA PRO A 120 8.20 -8.54 -1.86
C PRO A 120 9.29 -9.45 -2.46
N GLU A 121 9.96 -8.95 -3.49
CA GLU A 121 11.16 -9.61 -3.99
C GLU A 121 12.28 -9.49 -2.97
N ILE A 122 13.01 -10.59 -2.75
CA ILE A 122 14.12 -10.65 -1.80
C ILE A 122 15.29 -9.85 -2.36
N GLY A 123 15.76 -8.84 -1.64
CA GLY A 123 16.90 -8.07 -2.12
C GLY A 123 17.55 -7.12 -1.12
N ASP A 124 16.79 -6.47 -0.25
CA ASP A 124 17.32 -5.48 0.68
C ASP A 124 17.02 -5.87 2.13
N GLU A 125 18.07 -6.11 2.90
CA GLU A 125 17.98 -6.49 4.32
C GLU A 125 17.23 -5.44 5.15
N HIS A 126 17.41 -4.16 4.85
CA HIS A 126 16.71 -3.07 5.53
C HIS A 126 15.18 -3.18 5.36
N TRP A 127 14.73 -3.40 4.12
CA TRP A 127 13.33 -3.60 3.82
C TRP A 127 12.77 -4.86 4.43
N MET A 128 13.54 -5.95 4.45
CA MET A 128 13.12 -7.22 5.05
C MET A 128 12.87 -7.08 6.56
N LYS A 129 13.72 -6.35 7.26
CA LYS A 129 13.50 -6.06 8.70
C LYS A 129 12.24 -5.24 8.94
N SER A 130 11.97 -4.24 8.11
CA SER A 130 10.74 -3.46 8.19
C SER A 130 9.50 -4.32 7.94
N ILE A 131 9.54 -5.18 6.94
CA ILE A 131 8.44 -6.10 6.59
C ILE A 131 8.17 -7.08 7.74
N GLU A 132 9.19 -7.63 8.37
CA GLU A 132 9.03 -8.51 9.54
C GLU A 132 8.33 -7.81 10.70
N LYS A 133 8.69 -6.55 10.97
CA LYS A 133 8.00 -5.72 11.97
C LYS A 133 6.55 -5.45 11.57
N SER A 134 6.29 -5.18 10.30
CA SER A 134 4.93 -4.99 9.79
C SER A 134 4.07 -6.23 10.01
N ARG A 135 4.60 -7.41 9.69
CA ARG A 135 3.90 -8.69 9.92
C ARG A 135 3.56 -8.89 11.39
N ALA A 136 4.52 -8.63 12.28
CA ALA A 136 4.29 -8.73 13.73
C ALA A 136 3.18 -7.78 14.20
N VAL A 137 3.18 -6.55 13.73
CA VAL A 137 2.14 -5.54 14.02
C VAL A 137 0.76 -6.04 13.57
N PHE A 138 0.66 -6.56 12.35
CA PHE A 138 -0.61 -7.08 11.83
C PHE A 138 -1.10 -8.29 12.62
N GLU A 139 -0.22 -9.24 12.96
CA GLU A 139 -0.56 -10.42 13.74
C GLU A 139 -1.10 -10.04 15.12
N GLU A 140 -0.41 -9.17 15.85
CA GLU A 140 -0.84 -8.74 17.18
C GLU A 140 -2.16 -7.95 17.14
N ALA A 141 -2.37 -7.15 16.10
CA ALA A 141 -3.58 -6.35 15.92
C ALA A 141 -4.75 -7.11 15.30
N ASN A 142 -4.60 -8.40 15.00
CA ASN A 142 -5.59 -9.22 14.29
C ASN A 142 -5.99 -8.66 12.93
N VAL A 143 -5.06 -8.07 12.21
CA VAL A 143 -5.22 -7.67 10.82
C VAL A 143 -4.76 -8.81 9.93
N ASP A 144 -5.66 -9.30 9.08
CA ASP A 144 -5.31 -10.35 8.12
C ASP A 144 -4.37 -9.78 7.06
N PHE A 145 -3.32 -10.53 6.70
CA PHE A 145 -2.47 -10.15 5.58
C PHE A 145 -2.23 -11.31 4.64
N ILE A 146 -2.31 -11.02 3.36
CA ILE A 146 -2.17 -11.98 2.26
C ILE A 146 -1.11 -11.45 1.31
N GLU A 147 -0.09 -12.27 1.05
CA GLU A 147 0.95 -11.98 0.07
C GLU A 147 0.69 -12.84 -1.17
N ILE A 148 0.53 -12.18 -2.32
CA ILE A 148 0.29 -12.84 -3.60
C ILE A 148 1.54 -12.75 -4.44
N GLU A 149 1.94 -13.86 -5.03
CA GLU A 149 3.12 -13.90 -5.91
C GLU A 149 2.87 -13.08 -7.17
N HIS A 150 3.92 -12.44 -7.66
CA HIS A 150 3.87 -11.80 -8.95
C HIS A 150 3.47 -12.83 -10.01
N SER A 151 2.43 -12.52 -10.75
CA SER A 151 2.09 -13.32 -11.91
C SER A 151 3.25 -13.23 -12.91
N THR A 152 3.88 -14.35 -13.20
CA THR A 152 4.75 -14.49 -14.36
C THR A 152 3.87 -14.58 -15.61
N ALA A 153 3.03 -13.58 -15.83
CA ALA A 153 2.37 -13.43 -17.10
C ALA A 153 3.42 -12.98 -18.09
N GLY A 154 3.90 -13.93 -18.85
CA GLY A 154 4.73 -13.67 -20.01
C GLY A 154 4.03 -12.79 -21.03
#